data_1d9884778a7614e4ff03fcf0d3f8cb8c
#
_entry.id   1d9884778a7614e4ff03fcf0d3f8cb8c
#
_cell.length_a   1.000
_cell.length_b   1.000
_cell.length_c   1.000
_cell.angle_alpha   90.00
_cell.angle_beta   90.00
_cell.angle_gamma   90.00
#
_symmetry.space_group_name_H-M   'P 1'
#
loop_
_entity.id
_entity.type
_entity.pdbx_description
1 polymer ?
#
loop_
_entity_poly.entity_id
_entity_poly.type
_entity_poly.pdbx_seq_one_letter_code
_entity_poly.pdbx_strand_id
1 'polypeptide(L)'
;MTIYNAPVEDMMFLFDNLKDNKNYKEIDKFKEINSDLVKDILDQAAKINQEIVHPLAKIGDDSPCVYENGIVRSPPGYKEAYKKFITDGWTSLSCDPKYGGQGMPKTVSTFFEEMLSSASLSFKLYSELSIGAYNCILHHADQKIKDKFLPKIVEGKWSGTMCLTESQCGTDLGLIKTKAIKNDDGSFSLTGQKIFITSGDHDLTENIIHLVLAKIPGAPPGTKGISLFLVPKFNVNENGSIGSRNGVSTLSIETKMGIKGSPTCVLNFDNAKGYLIGK
;
A
#
# COMPACT_ATOMS: atom_id res chain seq x y z
N MET A 1 7.88 20.68 19.67
CA MET A 1 7.74 19.40 18.94
C MET A 1 7.98 18.27 19.94
N THR A 2 7.13 17.28 20.03
CA THR A 2 7.39 16.09 20.85
C THR A 2 8.63 15.39 20.30
N ILE A 3 9.44 14.80 21.20
CA ILE A 3 10.60 14.01 20.80
C ILE A 3 10.10 12.57 20.67
N TYR A 4 10.39 11.92 19.54
CA TYR A 4 10.17 10.50 19.36
C TYR A 4 11.50 9.74 19.51
N ASN A 5 11.52 8.75 20.39
CA ASN A 5 12.63 7.82 20.55
C ASN A 5 12.10 6.40 20.26
N ALA A 6 12.68 5.74 19.29
CA ALA A 6 12.30 4.38 18.94
C ALA A 6 12.73 3.40 20.05
N PRO A 7 11.84 2.48 20.49
CA PRO A 7 12.12 1.58 21.63
C PRO A 7 12.91 0.33 21.17
N VAL A 8 14.10 0.53 20.59
CA VAL A 8 14.91 -0.55 20.00
C VAL A 8 15.27 -1.62 21.05
N GLU A 9 15.63 -1.20 22.27
CA GLU A 9 15.99 -2.14 23.35
C GLU A 9 14.82 -3.06 23.72
N ASP A 10 13.59 -2.51 23.81
CA ASP A 10 12.39 -3.29 24.10
C ASP A 10 12.07 -4.26 22.95
N MET A 11 12.22 -3.80 21.71
CA MET A 11 12.02 -4.64 20.52
C MET A 11 13.04 -5.77 20.47
N MET A 12 14.31 -5.50 20.77
CA MET A 12 15.35 -6.53 20.85
C MET A 12 15.09 -7.51 21.98
N PHE A 13 14.65 -7.01 23.16
CA PHE A 13 14.26 -7.88 24.25
C PHE A 13 13.14 -8.85 23.82
N LEU A 14 12.12 -8.37 23.13
CA LEU A 14 11.04 -9.20 22.60
C LEU A 14 11.57 -10.19 21.56
N PHE A 15 12.41 -9.75 20.61
CA PHE A 15 12.98 -10.61 19.60
C PHE A 15 13.79 -11.76 20.20
N ASP A 16 14.65 -11.48 21.17
CA ASP A 16 15.55 -12.46 21.77
C ASP A 16 14.83 -13.44 22.70
N ASN A 17 13.73 -13.02 23.32
CA ASN A 17 13.05 -13.80 24.37
C ASN A 17 11.73 -14.43 23.94
N LEU A 18 11.12 -14.03 22.81
CA LEU A 18 9.95 -14.71 22.28
C LEU A 18 10.34 -16.13 21.81
N LYS A 19 9.58 -17.11 22.27
CA LYS A 19 9.89 -18.53 22.06
C LYS A 19 10.00 -18.90 20.58
N ASP A 20 9.16 -18.31 19.75
CA ASP A 20 9.08 -18.62 18.31
C ASP A 20 10.24 -18.01 17.51
N ASN A 21 10.86 -16.94 17.98
CA ASN A 21 12.00 -16.33 17.29
C ASN A 21 13.26 -17.19 17.33
N LYS A 22 13.40 -18.06 18.33
CA LYS A 22 14.51 -19.03 18.40
C LYS A 22 14.46 -20.08 17.30
N ASN A 23 13.30 -20.27 16.67
CA ASN A 23 13.07 -21.29 15.65
C ASN A 23 13.34 -20.78 14.23
N TYR A 24 13.77 -19.51 14.02
CA TYR A 24 14.09 -19.04 12.66
C TYR A 24 15.19 -19.88 11.98
N LYS A 25 16.14 -20.44 12.75
CA LYS A 25 17.19 -21.32 12.20
C LYS A 25 16.65 -22.63 11.62
N GLU A 26 15.44 -23.03 12.01
CA GLU A 26 14.75 -24.23 11.48
C GLU A 26 14.02 -23.94 10.17
N ILE A 27 13.87 -22.67 9.78
CA ILE A 27 13.23 -22.25 8.54
C ILE A 27 14.32 -21.85 7.54
N ASP A 28 14.52 -22.62 6.49
CA ASP A 28 15.62 -22.43 5.54
C ASP A 28 15.83 -21.00 5.07
N LYS A 29 14.75 -20.31 4.74
CA LYS A 29 14.80 -18.91 4.28
C LYS A 29 15.19 -17.90 5.36
N PHE A 30 15.20 -18.27 6.65
CA PHE A 30 15.47 -17.39 7.78
C PHE A 30 16.69 -17.82 8.63
N LYS A 31 17.39 -18.89 8.24
CA LYS A 31 18.49 -19.44 9.02
C LYS A 31 19.66 -18.46 9.27
N GLU A 32 19.84 -17.48 8.41
CA GLU A 32 20.87 -16.43 8.55
C GLU A 32 20.42 -15.28 9.45
N ILE A 33 19.15 -15.25 9.88
CA ILE A 33 18.63 -14.19 10.74
C ILE A 33 19.13 -14.42 12.18
N ASN A 34 19.80 -13.41 12.73
CA ASN A 34 20.33 -13.42 14.10
C ASN A 34 20.10 -12.05 14.76
N SER A 35 20.36 -11.97 16.07
CA SER A 35 20.10 -10.77 16.86
C SER A 35 20.92 -9.56 16.39
N ASP A 36 22.19 -9.76 15.98
CA ASP A 36 23.04 -8.66 15.53
C ASP A 36 22.49 -8.02 14.26
N LEU A 37 22.12 -8.85 13.27
CA LEU A 37 21.49 -8.37 12.02
C LEU A 37 20.18 -7.64 12.29
N VAL A 38 19.33 -8.19 13.17
CA VAL A 38 18.05 -7.55 13.51
C VAL A 38 18.28 -6.23 14.23
N LYS A 39 19.24 -6.17 15.15
CA LYS A 39 19.60 -4.94 15.85
C LYS A 39 20.08 -3.87 14.88
N ASP A 40 20.96 -4.20 13.94
CA ASP A 40 21.44 -3.26 12.93
C ASP A 40 20.29 -2.70 12.08
N ILE A 41 19.35 -3.56 11.67
CA ILE A 41 18.14 -3.13 10.94
C ILE A 41 17.29 -2.19 11.79
N LEU A 42 17.04 -2.52 13.06
CA LEU A 42 16.23 -1.69 13.96
C LEU A 42 16.90 -0.36 14.30
N ASP A 43 18.22 -0.31 14.45
CA ASP A 43 18.97 0.93 14.65
C ASP A 43 18.86 1.87 13.45
N GLN A 44 18.96 1.35 12.22
CA GLN A 44 18.72 2.13 11.00
C GLN A 44 17.24 2.54 10.87
N ALA A 45 16.30 1.66 11.23
CA ALA A 45 14.88 1.97 11.28
C ALA A 45 14.58 3.09 12.29
N ALA A 46 15.19 3.04 13.46
CA ALA A 46 15.09 4.11 14.48
C ALA A 46 15.54 5.46 13.90
N LYS A 47 16.70 5.48 13.26
CA LYS A 47 17.28 6.70 12.69
C LYS A 47 16.36 7.34 11.64
N ILE A 48 15.90 6.59 10.64
CA ILE A 48 15.00 7.16 9.61
C ILE A 48 13.68 7.65 10.22
N ASN A 49 13.12 6.90 11.18
CA ASN A 49 11.86 7.26 11.81
C ASN A 49 11.99 8.50 12.69
N GLN A 50 13.07 8.64 13.47
CA GLN A 50 13.30 9.78 14.35
C GLN A 50 13.66 11.05 13.57
N GLU A 51 14.59 10.95 12.62
CA GLU A 51 15.20 12.11 11.96
C GLU A 51 14.40 12.62 10.75
N ILE A 52 13.72 11.71 10.03
CA ILE A 52 13.06 12.04 8.76
C ILE A 52 11.55 11.93 8.85
N VAL A 53 11.03 10.81 9.38
CA VAL A 53 9.57 10.56 9.35
C VAL A 53 8.85 11.33 10.46
N HIS A 54 9.39 11.37 11.69
CA HIS A 54 8.72 12.04 12.80
C HIS A 54 8.44 13.54 12.55
N PRO A 55 9.36 14.34 11.98
CA PRO A 55 9.06 15.72 11.64
C PRO A 55 7.87 15.89 10.68
N LEU A 56 7.61 14.91 9.81
CA LEU A 56 6.49 14.94 8.86
C LEU A 56 5.12 14.87 9.54
N ALA A 57 5.03 14.30 10.75
CA ALA A 57 3.77 14.23 11.48
C ALA A 57 3.16 15.63 11.69
N LYS A 58 3.99 16.58 12.19
CA LYS A 58 3.56 17.97 12.36
C LYS A 58 3.34 18.69 11.04
N ILE A 59 4.26 18.51 10.09
CA ILE A 59 4.16 19.15 8.76
C ILE A 59 2.86 18.74 8.07
N GLY A 60 2.52 17.46 8.09
CA GLY A 60 1.30 16.93 7.48
C GLY A 60 0.01 17.39 8.16
N ASP A 61 0.06 17.74 9.45
CA ASP A 61 -1.10 18.29 10.16
C ASP A 61 -1.27 19.79 9.92
N ASP A 62 -0.17 20.54 9.90
CA ASP A 62 -0.16 22.00 9.66
C ASP A 62 -0.41 22.35 8.17
N SER A 63 0.07 21.51 7.25
CA SER A 63 -0.02 21.69 5.80
C SER A 63 -0.55 20.41 5.16
N PRO A 64 -1.86 20.15 5.23
CA PRO A 64 -2.46 18.89 4.79
C PRO A 64 -2.34 18.66 3.29
N CYS A 65 -2.72 17.44 2.86
CA CYS A 65 -2.89 17.16 1.43
C CYS A 65 -3.88 18.12 0.79
N VAL A 66 -3.61 18.48 -0.47
CA VAL A 66 -4.45 19.43 -1.25
C VAL A 66 -4.95 18.72 -2.50
N TYR A 67 -6.22 18.93 -2.83
CA TYR A 67 -6.83 18.51 -4.09
C TYR A 67 -7.19 19.73 -4.94
N GLU A 68 -6.54 19.84 -6.08
CA GLU A 68 -6.77 20.94 -7.02
C GLU A 68 -6.71 20.43 -8.47
N ASN A 69 -7.71 20.77 -9.27
CA ASN A 69 -7.75 20.47 -10.70
C ASN A 69 -7.52 18.98 -11.05
N GLY A 70 -8.09 18.06 -10.25
CA GLY A 70 -7.94 16.62 -10.44
C GLY A 70 -6.61 16.03 -9.98
N ILE A 71 -5.79 16.81 -9.28
CA ILE A 71 -4.47 16.41 -8.78
C ILE A 71 -4.47 16.48 -7.24
N VAL A 72 -4.03 15.39 -6.62
CA VAL A 72 -3.76 15.34 -5.17
C VAL A 72 -2.28 15.56 -4.93
N ARG A 73 -1.96 16.55 -4.11
CA ARG A 73 -0.58 16.87 -3.70
C ARG A 73 -0.37 16.48 -2.25
N SER A 74 0.74 15.82 -2.00
CA SER A 74 1.21 15.49 -0.66
C SER A 74 1.75 16.73 0.07
N PRO A 75 1.84 16.71 1.41
CA PRO A 75 2.43 17.81 2.19
C PRO A 75 3.90 18.07 1.82
N PRO A 76 4.42 19.27 2.14
CA PRO A 76 5.84 19.57 1.95
C PRO A 76 6.76 18.56 2.62
N GLY A 77 7.85 18.20 1.97
CA GLY A 77 8.85 17.26 2.49
C GLY A 77 8.50 15.76 2.35
N TYR A 78 7.24 15.43 2.05
CA TYR A 78 6.81 14.02 1.90
C TYR A 78 7.46 13.34 0.70
N LYS A 79 7.64 14.03 -0.43
CA LYS A 79 8.28 13.48 -1.63
C LYS A 79 9.73 13.10 -1.38
N GLU A 80 10.48 14.00 -0.78
CA GLU A 80 11.90 13.80 -0.46
C GLU A 80 12.07 12.66 0.54
N ALA A 81 11.24 12.64 1.57
CA ALA A 81 11.24 11.57 2.57
C ALA A 81 10.85 10.22 1.95
N TYR A 82 9.82 10.19 1.10
CA TYR A 82 9.40 8.96 0.42
C TYR A 82 10.48 8.45 -0.55
N LYS A 83 11.12 9.35 -1.30
CA LYS A 83 12.25 8.98 -2.17
C LYS A 83 13.39 8.34 -1.37
N LYS A 84 13.77 8.92 -0.23
CA LYS A 84 14.78 8.32 0.65
C LYS A 84 14.31 6.97 1.20
N PHE A 85 13.07 6.89 1.66
CA PHE A 85 12.45 5.68 2.20
C PHE A 85 12.52 4.49 1.22
N ILE A 86 12.20 4.71 -0.06
CA ILE A 86 12.29 3.66 -1.07
C ILE A 86 13.72 3.36 -1.49
N THR A 87 14.60 4.37 -1.55
CA THR A 87 16.03 4.19 -1.89
C THR A 87 16.75 3.35 -0.84
N ASP A 88 16.40 3.52 0.44
CA ASP A 88 16.93 2.74 1.55
C ASP A 88 16.27 1.34 1.66
N GLY A 89 15.28 1.01 0.83
CA GLY A 89 14.67 -0.32 0.75
C GLY A 89 13.58 -0.61 1.77
N TRP A 90 13.07 0.39 2.51
CA TRP A 90 12.09 0.16 3.58
C TRP A 90 10.74 -0.38 3.12
N THR A 91 10.36 -0.18 1.86
CA THR A 91 9.15 -0.77 1.27
C THR A 91 9.26 -2.27 1.01
N SER A 92 10.48 -2.81 0.96
CA SER A 92 10.76 -4.17 0.51
C SER A 92 11.17 -5.14 1.62
N LEU A 93 11.21 -4.68 2.89
CA LEU A 93 11.82 -5.39 4.03
C LEU A 93 11.33 -6.84 4.17
N SER A 94 10.04 -7.11 4.15
CA SER A 94 9.48 -8.47 4.26
C SER A 94 8.97 -9.05 2.94
N CYS A 95 9.22 -8.37 1.81
CA CYS A 95 8.79 -8.84 0.50
C CYS A 95 9.68 -9.98 0.00
N ASP A 96 9.12 -10.81 -0.90
CA ASP A 96 9.79 -11.97 -1.47
C ASP A 96 10.99 -11.54 -2.34
N PRO A 97 12.18 -12.12 -2.13
CA PRO A 97 13.37 -11.87 -2.94
C PRO A 97 13.16 -12.10 -4.45
N LYS A 98 12.25 -12.99 -4.82
CA LYS A 98 11.87 -13.22 -6.22
C LYS A 98 11.43 -11.94 -6.94
N TYR A 99 10.84 -11.00 -6.21
CA TYR A 99 10.35 -9.72 -6.75
C TYR A 99 11.18 -8.52 -6.30
N GLY A 100 12.39 -8.75 -5.76
CA GLY A 100 13.31 -7.71 -5.30
C GLY A 100 13.16 -7.35 -3.83
N GLY A 101 12.43 -8.16 -3.05
CA GLY A 101 12.31 -7.99 -1.61
C GLY A 101 13.53 -8.46 -0.82
N GLN A 102 13.62 -8.06 0.44
CA GLN A 102 14.74 -8.42 1.32
C GLN A 102 14.48 -9.73 2.09
N GLY A 103 13.25 -10.25 2.06
CA GLY A 103 12.90 -11.54 2.65
C GLY A 103 12.97 -11.60 4.18
N MET A 104 12.97 -10.46 4.87
CA MET A 104 13.01 -10.44 6.33
C MET A 104 11.75 -11.07 6.95
N PRO A 105 11.85 -11.69 8.13
CA PRO A 105 10.69 -12.20 8.85
C PRO A 105 9.66 -11.10 9.13
N LYS A 106 8.38 -11.48 9.15
CA LYS A 106 7.29 -10.52 9.44
C LYS A 106 7.45 -9.87 10.81
N THR A 107 8.05 -10.53 11.80
CA THR A 107 8.36 -9.95 13.11
C THR A 107 9.25 -8.72 12.99
N VAL A 108 10.31 -8.77 12.17
CA VAL A 108 11.22 -7.63 11.97
C VAL A 108 10.49 -6.48 11.28
N SER A 109 9.69 -6.76 10.24
CA SER A 109 8.89 -5.72 9.60
C SER A 109 7.81 -5.15 10.52
N THR A 110 7.27 -5.94 11.45
CA THR A 110 6.28 -5.46 12.43
C THR A 110 6.89 -4.45 13.39
N PHE A 111 8.10 -4.68 13.87
CA PHE A 111 8.82 -3.69 14.70
C PHE A 111 9.06 -2.39 13.92
N PHE A 112 9.49 -2.50 12.68
CA PHE A 112 9.63 -1.33 11.81
C PHE A 112 8.30 -0.59 11.60
N GLU A 113 7.21 -1.31 11.31
CA GLU A 113 5.87 -0.74 11.13
C GLU A 113 5.34 -0.05 12.39
N GLU A 114 5.68 -0.55 13.59
CA GLU A 114 5.37 0.09 14.86
C GLU A 114 6.12 1.43 15.01
N MET A 115 7.44 1.45 14.76
CA MET A 115 8.21 2.69 14.74
C MET A 115 7.63 3.71 13.77
N LEU A 116 7.31 3.27 12.55
CA LEU A 116 6.76 4.12 11.50
C LEU A 116 5.39 4.69 11.87
N SER A 117 4.52 3.88 12.51
CA SER A 117 3.22 4.32 13.01
C SER A 117 3.36 5.38 14.09
N SER A 118 4.30 5.18 15.01
CA SER A 118 4.55 6.08 16.13
C SER A 118 5.20 7.39 15.68
N ALA A 119 6.08 7.33 14.70
CA ALA A 119 6.75 8.50 14.13
C ALA A 119 5.77 9.37 13.31
N SER A 120 5.05 8.79 12.34
CA SER A 120 4.04 9.47 11.54
C SER A 120 3.06 8.49 10.91
N LEU A 121 1.89 8.31 11.50
CA LEU A 121 0.85 7.46 10.95
C LEU A 121 0.39 7.92 9.56
N SER A 122 0.31 9.24 9.32
CA SER A 122 -0.07 9.77 8.00
C SER A 122 0.94 9.40 6.91
N PHE A 123 2.24 9.39 7.20
CA PHE A 123 3.25 8.95 6.25
C PHE A 123 3.21 7.42 6.05
N LYS A 124 3.04 6.65 7.12
CA LYS A 124 2.94 5.19 7.06
C LYS A 124 1.85 4.71 6.10
N LEU A 125 0.69 5.36 6.07
CA LEU A 125 -0.46 4.91 5.28
C LEU A 125 -0.16 4.81 3.77
N TYR A 126 0.84 5.51 3.23
CA TYR A 126 1.26 5.35 1.84
C TYR A 126 1.95 4.00 1.57
N SER A 127 2.76 3.53 2.50
CA SER A 127 3.45 2.24 2.37
C SER A 127 2.62 1.06 2.86
N GLU A 128 1.81 1.22 3.91
CA GLU A 128 1.01 0.15 4.49
C GLU A 128 -0.01 -0.43 3.49
N LEU A 129 -0.74 0.45 2.79
CA LEU A 129 -1.70 0.01 1.77
C LEU A 129 -1.00 -0.70 0.61
N SER A 130 0.23 -0.27 0.27
CA SER A 130 1.06 -0.89 -0.76
C SER A 130 1.48 -2.30 -0.37
N ILE A 131 1.87 -2.53 0.89
CA ILE A 131 2.18 -3.87 1.42
C ILE A 131 0.94 -4.75 1.46
N GLY A 132 -0.23 -4.19 1.82
CA GLY A 132 -1.51 -4.90 1.75
C GLY A 132 -1.84 -5.37 0.33
N ALA A 133 -1.70 -4.48 -0.66
CA ALA A 133 -1.91 -4.80 -2.06
C ALA A 133 -0.87 -5.82 -2.57
N TYR A 134 0.40 -5.67 -2.22
CA TYR A 134 1.45 -6.63 -2.51
C TYR A 134 1.08 -8.05 -2.03
N ASN A 135 0.72 -8.20 -0.76
CA ASN A 135 0.36 -9.50 -0.19
C ASN A 135 -0.85 -10.11 -0.91
N CYS A 136 -1.87 -9.32 -1.21
CA CYS A 136 -3.04 -9.79 -1.93
C CYS A 136 -2.68 -10.29 -3.33
N ILE A 137 -1.89 -9.54 -4.09
CA ILE A 137 -1.43 -9.94 -5.42
C ILE A 137 -0.53 -11.18 -5.33
N LEU A 138 0.40 -11.20 -4.39
CA LEU A 138 1.32 -12.32 -4.19
C LEU A 138 0.59 -13.65 -3.97
N HIS A 139 -0.45 -13.65 -3.17
CA HIS A 139 -1.14 -14.89 -2.78
C HIS A 139 -2.28 -15.28 -3.73
N HIS A 140 -2.90 -14.34 -4.43
CA HIS A 140 -4.16 -14.58 -5.14
C HIS A 140 -4.13 -14.30 -6.64
N ALA A 141 -3.17 -13.53 -7.16
CA ALA A 141 -3.08 -13.26 -8.59
C ALA A 141 -2.41 -14.41 -9.36
N ASP A 142 -2.65 -14.46 -10.67
CA ASP A 142 -1.90 -15.34 -11.56
C ASP A 142 -0.44 -14.86 -11.74
N GLN A 143 0.40 -15.74 -12.30
CA GLN A 143 1.83 -15.45 -12.42
C GLN A 143 2.13 -14.25 -13.32
N LYS A 144 1.34 -14.05 -14.40
CA LYS A 144 1.50 -12.92 -15.32
C LYS A 144 1.27 -11.58 -14.63
N ILE A 145 0.24 -11.50 -13.79
CA ILE A 145 -0.05 -10.31 -12.97
C ILE A 145 1.06 -10.09 -11.94
N LYS A 146 1.50 -11.14 -11.23
CA LYS A 146 2.60 -11.03 -10.25
C LYS A 146 3.86 -10.47 -10.88
N ASP A 147 4.32 -11.05 -11.98
CA ASP A 147 5.57 -10.65 -12.65
C ASP A 147 5.49 -9.23 -13.21
N LYS A 148 4.31 -8.78 -13.59
CA LYS A 148 4.09 -7.45 -14.15
C LYS A 148 4.04 -6.34 -13.08
N PHE A 149 3.41 -6.61 -11.92
CA PHE A 149 3.09 -5.55 -10.95
C PHE A 149 3.94 -5.59 -9.68
N LEU A 150 4.30 -6.79 -9.16
CA LEU A 150 4.98 -6.89 -7.88
C LEU A 150 6.35 -6.23 -7.84
N PRO A 151 7.24 -6.34 -8.86
CA PRO A 151 8.56 -5.72 -8.77
C PRO A 151 8.49 -4.21 -8.52
N LYS A 152 7.58 -3.50 -9.22
CA LYS A 152 7.42 -2.05 -9.06
C LYS A 152 6.79 -1.63 -7.73
N ILE A 153 5.93 -2.48 -7.17
CA ILE A 153 5.36 -2.25 -5.83
C ILE A 153 6.44 -2.48 -4.76
N VAL A 154 7.25 -3.52 -4.89
CA VAL A 154 8.35 -3.83 -3.97
C VAL A 154 9.42 -2.72 -3.99
N GLU A 155 9.76 -2.20 -5.18
CA GLU A 155 10.64 -1.04 -5.33
C GLU A 155 10.06 0.26 -4.72
N GLY A 156 8.76 0.28 -4.35
CA GLY A 156 8.07 1.48 -3.89
C GLY A 156 7.80 2.53 -4.98
N LYS A 157 8.12 2.24 -6.24
CA LYS A 157 7.82 3.12 -7.38
C LYS A 157 6.34 3.17 -7.70
N TRP A 158 5.61 2.10 -7.42
CA TRP A 158 4.17 2.03 -7.51
C TRP A 158 3.59 1.75 -6.12
N SER A 159 2.51 2.45 -5.77
CA SER A 159 1.78 2.20 -4.54
C SER A 159 0.55 1.34 -4.78
N GLY A 160 -0.07 0.87 -3.70
CA GLY A 160 -1.29 0.09 -3.74
C GLY A 160 -2.37 0.68 -2.86
N THR A 161 -3.64 0.39 -3.17
CA THR A 161 -4.79 0.79 -2.37
C THR A 161 -5.83 -0.32 -2.31
N MET A 162 -6.76 -0.24 -1.34
CA MET A 162 -7.96 -1.06 -1.29
C MET A 162 -9.19 -0.17 -1.49
N CYS A 163 -10.00 -0.45 -2.52
CA CYS A 163 -11.20 0.28 -2.90
C CYS A 163 -12.44 -0.58 -2.65
N LEU A 164 -12.99 -0.47 -1.44
CA LEU A 164 -14.06 -1.31 -0.93
C LEU A 164 -15.37 -0.52 -0.81
N THR A 165 -15.36 0.57 -0.05
CA THR A 165 -16.52 1.33 0.41
C THR A 165 -17.16 2.16 -0.70
N GLU A 166 -18.49 2.19 -0.72
CA GLU A 166 -19.29 3.08 -1.57
C GLU A 166 -20.20 3.93 -0.68
N SER A 167 -20.78 5.01 -1.20
CA SER A 167 -21.61 5.94 -0.43
C SER A 167 -22.78 5.29 0.30
N GLN A 168 -23.31 4.19 -0.25
CA GLN A 168 -24.46 3.46 0.33
C GLN A 168 -24.04 2.23 1.17
N CYS A 169 -22.75 1.86 1.18
CA CYS A 169 -22.29 0.67 1.89
C CYS A 169 -20.81 0.68 2.25
N GLY A 170 -20.51 0.22 3.45
CA GLY A 170 -19.15 -0.03 3.93
C GLY A 170 -19.11 -1.34 4.71
N THR A 171 -19.97 -1.46 5.72
CA THR A 171 -20.14 -2.71 6.50
C THR A 171 -20.94 -3.75 5.70
N ASP A 172 -22.08 -3.38 5.11
CA ASP A 172 -22.86 -4.27 4.26
C ASP A 172 -22.37 -4.21 2.79
N LEU A 173 -21.31 -4.92 2.49
CA LEU A 173 -20.75 -5.00 1.14
C LEU A 173 -21.67 -5.68 0.12
N GLY A 174 -22.71 -6.39 0.56
CA GLY A 174 -23.71 -6.94 -0.33
C GLY A 174 -24.38 -5.89 -1.22
N LEU A 175 -24.35 -4.62 -0.81
CA LEU A 175 -24.98 -3.48 -1.48
C LEU A 175 -24.07 -2.76 -2.49
N ILE A 176 -22.83 -3.17 -2.72
CA ILE A 176 -21.97 -2.50 -3.69
C ILE A 176 -22.58 -2.49 -5.08
N LYS A 177 -22.43 -1.37 -5.79
CA LYS A 177 -22.96 -1.10 -7.13
C LYS A 177 -21.90 -1.04 -8.22
N THR A 178 -20.63 -0.89 -7.88
CA THR A 178 -19.52 -0.93 -8.85
C THR A 178 -19.60 -2.20 -9.67
N LYS A 179 -19.55 -2.05 -10.99
CA LYS A 179 -19.69 -3.15 -11.96
C LYS A 179 -18.37 -3.37 -12.69
N ALA A 180 -18.12 -4.62 -13.07
CA ALA A 180 -17.01 -5.03 -13.91
C ALA A 180 -17.53 -5.83 -15.09
N ILE A 181 -17.40 -5.30 -16.32
CA ILE A 181 -17.84 -5.94 -17.55
C ILE A 181 -16.62 -6.54 -18.24
N LYS A 182 -16.69 -7.82 -18.59
CA LYS A 182 -15.61 -8.54 -19.27
C LYS A 182 -15.42 -8.02 -20.69
N ASN A 183 -14.16 -7.78 -21.07
CA ASN A 183 -13.75 -7.40 -22.42
C ASN A 183 -13.27 -8.62 -23.21
N ASP A 184 -13.19 -8.49 -24.54
CA ASP A 184 -12.75 -9.56 -25.46
C ASP A 184 -11.29 -9.98 -25.21
N ASP A 185 -10.43 -9.08 -24.70
CA ASP A 185 -9.04 -9.35 -24.38
C ASP A 185 -8.84 -10.04 -23.01
N GLY A 186 -9.94 -10.40 -22.33
CA GLY A 186 -9.94 -11.04 -21.03
C GLY A 186 -9.78 -10.07 -19.85
N SER A 187 -9.54 -8.79 -20.09
CA SER A 187 -9.62 -7.74 -19.07
C SER A 187 -11.06 -7.39 -18.73
N PHE A 188 -11.26 -6.45 -17.81
CA PHE A 188 -12.58 -5.94 -17.43
C PHE A 188 -12.62 -4.42 -17.49
N SER A 189 -13.78 -3.87 -17.82
CA SER A 189 -14.11 -2.45 -17.70
C SER A 189 -14.90 -2.22 -16.43
N LEU A 190 -14.31 -1.46 -15.48
CA LEU A 190 -14.94 -1.15 -14.21
C LEU A 190 -15.61 0.23 -14.25
N THR A 191 -16.84 0.30 -13.72
CA THR A 191 -17.61 1.54 -13.61
C THR A 191 -18.28 1.63 -12.25
N GLY A 192 -18.04 2.75 -11.54
CA GLY A 192 -18.59 3.02 -10.22
C GLY A 192 -17.75 4.01 -9.44
N GLN A 193 -18.17 4.27 -8.19
CA GLN A 193 -17.50 5.21 -7.31
C GLN A 193 -17.14 4.53 -5.99
N LYS A 194 -15.96 4.85 -5.47
CA LYS A 194 -15.48 4.38 -4.16
C LYS A 194 -15.13 5.56 -3.28
N ILE A 195 -15.48 5.48 -2.00
CA ILE A 195 -15.24 6.54 -1.02
C ILE A 195 -14.32 6.06 0.10
N PHE A 196 -13.73 7.00 0.81
CA PHE A 196 -12.82 6.75 1.93
C PHE A 196 -11.57 5.94 1.54
N ILE A 197 -11.05 6.17 0.32
CA ILE A 197 -9.90 5.42 -0.16
C ILE A 197 -8.61 6.06 0.35
N THR A 198 -7.98 5.41 1.32
CA THR A 198 -6.71 5.82 1.91
C THR A 198 -5.62 5.82 0.85
N SER A 199 -4.88 6.92 0.73
CA SER A 199 -3.85 7.14 -0.29
C SER A 199 -4.34 6.82 -1.70
N GLY A 200 -5.64 7.06 -1.97
CA GLY A 200 -6.29 6.74 -3.24
C GLY A 200 -5.70 7.46 -4.44
N ASP A 201 -5.21 8.67 -4.23
CA ASP A 201 -4.41 9.42 -5.20
C ASP A 201 -3.37 10.26 -4.46
N HIS A 202 -2.21 10.44 -5.05
CA HIS A 202 -1.10 11.23 -4.53
C HIS A 202 0.00 11.39 -5.59
N ASP A 203 1.01 12.18 -5.28
CA ASP A 203 2.13 12.51 -6.16
C ASP A 203 3.50 11.94 -5.70
N LEU A 204 3.49 10.89 -4.83
CA LEU A 204 4.71 10.24 -4.32
C LEU A 204 5.23 9.12 -5.22
N THR A 205 4.36 8.49 -6.01
CA THR A 205 4.69 7.34 -6.87
C THR A 205 4.31 7.57 -8.32
N GLU A 206 4.95 6.82 -9.21
CA GLU A 206 4.72 6.88 -10.66
C GLU A 206 3.34 6.32 -11.06
N ASN A 207 2.85 5.32 -10.33
CA ASN A 207 1.55 4.69 -10.56
C ASN A 207 0.93 4.25 -9.23
N ILE A 208 -0.40 4.08 -9.22
CA ILE A 208 -1.14 3.55 -8.08
C ILE A 208 -1.96 2.35 -8.56
N ILE A 209 -1.84 1.24 -7.85
CA ILE A 209 -2.51 -0.01 -8.17
C ILE A 209 -3.69 -0.20 -7.22
N HIS A 210 -4.89 0.02 -7.71
CA HIS A 210 -6.12 -0.08 -6.94
C HIS A 210 -6.61 -1.53 -6.93
N LEU A 211 -6.82 -2.10 -5.74
CA LEU A 211 -7.57 -3.33 -5.56
C LEU A 211 -9.04 -2.97 -5.36
N VAL A 212 -9.89 -3.28 -6.32
CA VAL A 212 -11.28 -2.78 -6.40
C VAL A 212 -12.27 -3.92 -6.27
N LEU A 213 -13.19 -3.84 -5.29
CA LEU A 213 -14.33 -4.73 -5.20
C LEU A 213 -15.43 -4.29 -6.18
N ALA A 214 -15.87 -5.20 -7.05
CA ALA A 214 -16.93 -4.97 -8.01
C ALA A 214 -17.76 -6.24 -8.25
N LYS A 215 -18.92 -6.09 -8.88
CA LYS A 215 -19.79 -7.19 -9.28
C LYS A 215 -19.74 -7.40 -10.80
N ILE A 216 -19.59 -8.65 -11.20
CA ILE A 216 -19.74 -9.04 -12.61
C ILE A 216 -21.25 -9.22 -12.88
N PRO A 217 -21.80 -8.74 -14.01
CA PRO A 217 -23.19 -8.98 -14.37
C PRO A 217 -23.54 -10.48 -14.37
N GLY A 218 -24.66 -10.82 -13.74
CA GLY A 218 -25.09 -12.23 -13.59
C GLY A 218 -24.48 -12.97 -12.38
N ALA A 219 -23.58 -12.35 -11.63
CA ALA A 219 -23.04 -12.93 -10.39
C ALA A 219 -24.15 -13.10 -9.31
N PRO A 220 -23.97 -14.03 -8.35
CA PRO A 220 -24.92 -14.22 -7.27
C PRO A 220 -25.20 -12.93 -6.46
N PRO A 221 -26.39 -12.78 -5.88
CA PRO A 221 -26.70 -11.63 -5.03
C PRO A 221 -25.85 -11.61 -3.73
N GLY A 222 -25.77 -10.43 -3.11
CA GLY A 222 -25.06 -10.24 -1.84
C GLY A 222 -23.55 -10.29 -2.00
N THR A 223 -22.85 -10.70 -0.95
CA THR A 223 -21.39 -10.75 -0.88
C THR A 223 -20.77 -11.86 -1.74
N LYS A 224 -21.52 -12.93 -2.03
CA LYS A 224 -21.07 -14.05 -2.87
C LYS A 224 -20.82 -13.66 -4.35
N GLY A 225 -21.40 -12.55 -4.80
CA GLY A 225 -21.21 -12.03 -6.14
C GLY A 225 -20.12 -10.99 -6.28
N ILE A 226 -19.35 -10.73 -5.22
CA ILE A 226 -18.26 -9.76 -5.24
C ILE A 226 -17.00 -10.44 -5.77
N SER A 227 -16.33 -9.75 -6.69
CA SER A 227 -15.01 -10.12 -7.19
C SER A 227 -14.01 -9.00 -6.94
N LEU A 228 -12.73 -9.34 -6.90
CA LEU A 228 -11.63 -8.40 -6.71
C LEU A 228 -10.90 -8.16 -8.03
N PHE A 229 -10.64 -6.89 -8.32
CA PHE A 229 -9.95 -6.46 -9.54
C PHE A 229 -8.74 -5.61 -9.21
N LEU A 230 -7.65 -5.83 -9.94
CA LEU A 230 -6.49 -4.94 -9.98
C LEU A 230 -6.72 -3.90 -11.08
N VAL A 231 -6.75 -2.63 -10.70
CA VAL A 231 -7.00 -1.50 -11.61
C VAL A 231 -5.88 -0.47 -11.46
N PRO A 232 -4.96 -0.34 -12.41
CA PRO A 232 -3.89 0.65 -12.31
C PRO A 232 -4.43 2.06 -12.64
N LYS A 233 -3.89 3.10 -11.98
CA LYS A 233 -4.18 4.50 -12.29
C LYS A 233 -3.72 4.90 -13.70
N PHE A 234 -2.58 4.40 -14.12
CA PHE A 234 -2.08 4.43 -15.49
C PHE A 234 -1.97 3.01 -16.02
N ASN A 235 -2.43 2.79 -17.24
CA ASN A 235 -2.29 1.50 -17.90
C ASN A 235 -0.82 1.07 -17.92
N VAL A 236 -0.59 -0.24 -17.87
CA VAL A 236 0.75 -0.81 -17.92
C VAL A 236 0.90 -1.61 -19.21
N ASN A 237 1.87 -1.23 -20.03
CA ASN A 237 2.21 -1.88 -21.28
C ASN A 237 2.71 -3.32 -21.06
N GLU A 238 2.83 -4.12 -22.11
CA GLU A 238 3.33 -5.50 -21.98
C GLU A 238 4.78 -5.56 -21.47
N ASN A 239 5.60 -4.57 -21.82
CA ASN A 239 6.99 -4.44 -21.35
C ASN A 239 7.12 -3.87 -19.93
N GLY A 240 6.01 -3.67 -19.21
CA GLY A 240 6.00 -3.13 -17.84
C GLY A 240 6.14 -1.60 -17.74
N SER A 241 6.25 -0.87 -18.85
CA SER A 241 6.28 0.60 -18.82
C SER A 241 4.89 1.20 -18.59
N ILE A 242 4.86 2.43 -18.06
CA ILE A 242 3.62 3.19 -17.86
C ILE A 242 3.08 3.61 -19.24
N GLY A 243 1.79 3.35 -19.43
CA GLY A 243 1.03 3.72 -20.63
C GLY A 243 0.15 4.95 -20.40
N SER A 244 -0.96 5.00 -21.12
CA SER A 244 -1.96 6.07 -21.01
C SER A 244 -2.65 6.10 -19.65
N ARG A 245 -3.22 7.26 -19.27
CA ARG A 245 -4.13 7.37 -18.13
C ARG A 245 -5.27 6.37 -18.27
N ASN A 246 -5.55 5.63 -17.21
CA ASN A 246 -6.72 4.76 -17.16
C ASN A 246 -7.98 5.55 -16.77
N GLY A 247 -9.16 4.95 -16.88
CA GLY A 247 -10.43 5.53 -16.47
C GLY A 247 -10.60 5.71 -14.96
N VAL A 248 -9.53 6.13 -14.24
CA VAL A 248 -9.55 6.37 -12.79
C VAL A 248 -9.30 7.85 -12.54
N SER A 249 -10.22 8.49 -11.81
CA SER A 249 -10.08 9.89 -11.41
C SER A 249 -10.45 10.10 -9.95
N THR A 250 -9.81 11.08 -9.33
CA THR A 250 -10.17 11.57 -8.00
C THR A 250 -11.21 12.67 -8.14
N LEU A 251 -12.30 12.57 -7.38
CA LEU A 251 -13.35 13.59 -7.35
C LEU A 251 -13.17 14.57 -6.20
N SER A 252 -12.70 14.11 -5.07
CA SER A 252 -12.43 14.91 -3.88
C SER A 252 -11.53 14.16 -2.92
N ILE A 253 -11.04 14.85 -1.89
CA ILE A 253 -10.44 14.26 -0.69
C ILE A 253 -11.23 14.68 0.53
N GLU A 254 -11.23 13.82 1.56
CA GLU A 254 -11.93 14.07 2.82
C GLU A 254 -11.18 15.07 3.69
N THR A 255 -11.93 15.97 4.33
CA THR A 255 -11.41 16.78 5.43
C THR A 255 -11.45 15.98 6.71
N LYS A 256 -10.31 15.73 7.32
CA LYS A 256 -10.18 14.84 8.46
C LYS A 256 -9.77 15.55 9.73
N MET A 257 -10.13 15.00 10.87
CA MET A 257 -9.76 15.48 12.20
C MET A 257 -8.26 15.28 12.49
N GLY A 258 -7.66 14.18 11.98
CA GLY A 258 -6.25 13.82 12.12
C GLY A 258 -5.72 13.14 10.87
N ILE A 259 -4.46 12.71 10.89
CA ILE A 259 -3.75 12.08 9.75
C ILE A 259 -3.93 12.85 8.43
N LYS A 260 -3.92 14.17 8.51
CA LYS A 260 -4.21 15.06 7.37
C LYS A 260 -3.14 15.00 6.28
N GLY A 261 -1.93 14.52 6.63
CA GLY A 261 -0.84 14.29 5.69
C GLY A 261 -1.02 13.06 4.79
N SER A 262 -2.08 12.24 5.00
CA SER A 262 -2.47 11.16 4.09
C SER A 262 -3.81 11.50 3.45
N PRO A 263 -3.97 11.50 2.12
CA PRO A 263 -5.23 11.80 1.48
C PRO A 263 -6.19 10.62 1.62
N THR A 264 -7.45 10.91 1.91
CA THR A 264 -8.55 9.95 1.88
C THR A 264 -9.46 10.35 0.73
N CYS A 265 -9.45 9.58 -0.35
CA CYS A 265 -10.00 9.99 -1.64
C CYS A 265 -11.39 9.43 -1.91
N VAL A 266 -12.16 10.18 -2.69
CA VAL A 266 -13.31 9.68 -3.46
C VAL A 266 -12.81 9.40 -4.87
N LEU A 267 -12.83 8.12 -5.28
CA LEU A 267 -12.38 7.68 -6.60
C LEU A 267 -13.56 7.34 -7.49
N ASN A 268 -13.49 7.79 -8.74
CA ASN A 268 -14.41 7.42 -9.80
C ASN A 268 -13.72 6.51 -10.82
N PHE A 269 -14.39 5.43 -11.16
CA PHE A 269 -13.99 4.50 -12.21
C PHE A 269 -14.98 4.67 -13.38
N ASP A 270 -14.46 5.08 -14.54
CA ASP A 270 -15.21 5.25 -15.76
C ASP A 270 -14.61 4.36 -16.85
N ASN A 271 -15.22 3.20 -17.05
CA ASN A 271 -14.72 2.15 -17.92
C ASN A 271 -13.22 1.84 -17.68
N ALA A 272 -12.80 1.93 -16.44
CA ALA A 272 -11.41 1.71 -16.04
C ALA A 272 -10.99 0.26 -16.31
N LYS A 273 -9.90 0.08 -17.08
CA LYS A 273 -9.36 -1.25 -17.38
C LYS A 273 -8.81 -1.91 -16.11
N GLY A 274 -9.26 -3.13 -15.85
CA GLY A 274 -8.83 -3.91 -14.69
C GLY A 274 -8.64 -5.39 -15.01
N TYR A 275 -8.03 -6.10 -14.09
CA TYR A 275 -7.70 -7.52 -14.18
C TYR A 275 -8.28 -8.26 -12.99
N LEU A 276 -8.97 -9.37 -13.21
CA LEU A 276 -9.55 -10.18 -12.14
C LEU A 276 -8.42 -10.79 -11.27
N ILE A 277 -8.56 -10.71 -9.96
CA ILE A 277 -7.70 -11.38 -9.00
C ILE A 277 -8.44 -12.59 -8.44
N GLY A 278 -7.79 -13.73 -8.47
CA GLY A 278 -8.36 -15.02 -8.07
C GLY A 278 -8.97 -15.77 -9.25
N LYS A 279 -9.79 -16.76 -8.90
CA LYS A 279 -10.46 -17.67 -9.87
C LYS A 279 -11.92 -17.29 -10.03
#